data_3710c1bd9bc2c7355b839f4024a88fbf
#
_entry.id   3710c1bd9bc2c7355b839f4024a88fbf
#
_cell.length_a   1.000
_cell.length_b   1.000
_cell.length_c   1.000
_cell.angle_alpha   90.00
_cell.angle_beta   90.00
_cell.angle_gamma   90.00
#
_symmetry.space_group_name_H-M   'P 1'
#
loop_
_entity.id
_entity.type
_entity.pdbx_description
1 polymer ?
#
loop_
_entity_poly.entity_id
_entity_poly.type
_entity_poly.pdbx_seq_one_letter_code
_entity_poly.pdbx_strand_id
1 'polypeptide(L)'
;MAKIDDVARLAGVSKGTVSNVFSQKRPTSKKVTEKVLQISKELNYVPNHIARSLVTKKTMAIGLTIPHGKFFFSVFHNQFINGVILEASNYGYRVLLDMIAAEEVKTPSLASYPIDGAI
;
A
#
# COMPACT_ATOMS: atom_id res chain seq x y z
N MET A 1 -8.51 4.81 19.34
CA MET A 1 -8.38 4.19 18.02
C MET A 1 -8.31 2.67 18.19
N ALA A 2 -9.09 1.93 17.44
CA ALA A 2 -9.13 0.47 17.53
C ALA A 2 -7.80 -0.12 17.04
N LYS A 3 -7.33 -1.12 17.76
CA LYS A 3 -6.10 -1.86 17.43
C LYS A 3 -6.45 -3.28 16.98
N ILE A 4 -5.49 -3.94 16.34
CA ILE A 4 -5.64 -5.33 15.93
C ILE A 4 -5.99 -6.24 17.12
N ASP A 5 -5.49 -5.94 18.30
CA ASP A 5 -5.81 -6.65 19.56
C ASP A 5 -7.30 -6.64 19.86
N ASP A 6 -7.96 -5.49 19.65
CA ASP A 6 -9.38 -5.33 19.92
C ASP A 6 -10.22 -6.20 18.98
N VAL A 7 -9.85 -6.22 17.69
CA VAL A 7 -10.52 -7.05 16.69
C VAL A 7 -10.33 -8.54 17.00
N ALA A 8 -9.12 -8.95 17.31
CA ALA A 8 -8.79 -10.34 17.64
C ALA A 8 -9.59 -10.83 18.85
N ARG A 9 -9.63 -10.03 19.91
CA ARG A 9 -10.36 -10.35 21.13
C ARG A 9 -11.86 -10.53 20.87
N LEU A 10 -12.48 -9.58 20.18
CA LEU A 10 -13.93 -9.63 19.89
C LEU A 10 -14.29 -10.72 18.90
N ALA A 11 -13.39 -11.03 17.97
CA ALA A 11 -13.62 -12.11 17.02
C ALA A 11 -13.29 -13.50 17.59
N GLY A 12 -12.63 -13.56 18.75
CA GLY A 12 -12.20 -14.83 19.35
C GLY A 12 -11.12 -15.55 18.56
N VAL A 13 -10.25 -14.82 17.89
CA VAL A 13 -9.16 -15.35 17.08
C VAL A 13 -7.84 -14.67 17.43
N SER A 14 -6.72 -15.21 16.93
CA SER A 14 -5.40 -14.61 17.13
C SER A 14 -5.21 -13.36 16.27
N LYS A 15 -4.27 -12.50 16.65
CA LYS A 15 -3.84 -11.36 15.84
C LYS A 15 -3.36 -11.80 14.46
N GLY A 16 -2.65 -12.92 14.38
CA GLY A 16 -2.20 -13.50 13.12
C GLY A 16 -3.35 -13.85 12.20
N THR A 17 -4.45 -14.39 12.75
CA THR A 17 -5.65 -14.68 11.97
C THR A 17 -6.30 -13.40 11.44
N VAL A 18 -6.41 -12.36 12.26
CA VAL A 18 -6.91 -11.05 11.80
C VAL A 18 -6.03 -10.50 10.68
N SER A 19 -4.72 -10.54 10.86
CA SER A 19 -3.76 -10.11 9.84
C SER A 19 -3.94 -10.89 8.54
N ASN A 20 -4.13 -12.21 8.60
CA ASN A 20 -4.33 -13.06 7.43
C ASN A 20 -5.63 -12.75 6.69
N VAL A 21 -6.70 -12.38 7.39
CA VAL A 21 -7.95 -11.97 6.76
C VAL A 21 -7.74 -10.76 5.84
N PHE A 22 -6.99 -9.78 6.30
CA PHE A 22 -6.71 -8.57 5.50
C PHE A 22 -5.63 -8.78 4.43
N SER A 23 -4.63 -9.63 4.71
CA SER A 23 -3.53 -9.87 3.77
C SER A 23 -3.84 -10.93 2.73
N GLN A 24 -4.75 -11.83 3.04
CA GLN A 24 -5.02 -13.03 2.24
C GLN A 24 -3.78 -13.89 1.97
N LYS A 25 -2.75 -13.73 2.81
CA LYS A 25 -1.49 -14.47 2.69
C LYS A 25 -1.68 -15.96 2.99
N ARG A 26 -2.58 -16.27 3.94
CA ARG A 26 -3.00 -17.63 4.26
C ARG A 26 -4.52 -17.69 4.17
N PRO A 27 -5.08 -18.80 3.67
CA PRO A 27 -6.54 -18.94 3.60
C PRO A 27 -7.14 -18.95 5.01
N THR A 28 -8.24 -18.23 5.16
CA THR A 28 -9.07 -18.22 6.36
C THR A 28 -10.47 -18.73 6.00
N SER A 29 -11.15 -19.35 6.95
CA SER A 29 -12.52 -19.81 6.70
C SER A 29 -13.43 -18.63 6.39
N LYS A 30 -14.45 -18.86 5.59
CA LYS A 30 -15.46 -17.85 5.25
C LYS A 30 -16.12 -17.26 6.50
N LYS A 31 -16.45 -18.10 7.47
CA LYS A 31 -17.06 -17.69 8.75
C LYS A 31 -16.15 -16.73 9.54
N VAL A 32 -14.87 -17.07 9.68
CA VAL A 32 -13.87 -16.24 10.37
C VAL A 32 -13.66 -14.94 9.62
N THR A 33 -13.52 -14.99 8.31
CA THR A 33 -13.34 -13.81 7.47
C THR A 33 -14.48 -12.82 7.61
N GLU A 34 -15.73 -13.28 7.50
CA GLU A 34 -16.91 -12.44 7.66
C GLU A 34 -16.98 -11.80 9.05
N LYS A 35 -16.70 -12.59 10.09
CA LYS A 35 -16.72 -12.11 11.48
C LYS A 35 -15.66 -11.03 11.73
N VAL A 36 -14.45 -11.24 11.28
CA VAL A 36 -13.35 -10.27 11.42
C VAL A 36 -13.65 -8.99 10.66
N LEU A 37 -14.14 -9.08 9.43
CA LEU A 37 -14.49 -7.90 8.64
C LEU A 37 -15.63 -7.09 9.25
N GLN A 38 -16.65 -7.77 9.78
CA GLN A 38 -17.77 -7.10 10.45
C GLN A 38 -17.32 -6.37 11.70
N ILE A 39 -16.54 -7.01 12.57
CA ILE A 39 -16.03 -6.41 13.82
C ILE A 39 -15.11 -5.24 13.47
N SER A 40 -14.25 -5.38 12.47
CA SER A 40 -13.36 -4.31 12.03
C SER A 40 -14.13 -3.08 11.55
N LYS A 41 -15.22 -3.28 10.84
CA LYS A 41 -16.12 -2.21 10.40
C LYS A 41 -16.78 -1.50 11.58
N GLU A 42 -17.29 -2.25 12.55
CA GLU A 42 -17.93 -1.72 13.75
C GLU A 42 -16.96 -0.89 14.60
N LEU A 43 -15.71 -1.32 14.70
CA LEU A 43 -14.66 -0.64 15.46
C LEU A 43 -13.94 0.45 14.66
N ASN A 44 -14.27 0.65 13.40
CA ASN A 44 -13.53 1.51 12.48
C ASN A 44 -12.02 1.16 12.42
N TYR A 45 -11.71 -0.14 12.52
CA TYR A 45 -10.34 -0.61 12.41
C TYR A 45 -9.89 -0.62 10.96
N VAL A 46 -8.74 -0.01 10.71
CA VAL A 46 -8.07 -0.02 9.41
C VAL A 46 -6.69 -0.64 9.58
N PRO A 47 -6.32 -1.64 8.77
CA PRO A 47 -4.99 -2.23 8.85
C PRO A 47 -3.89 -1.20 8.66
N ASN A 48 -2.88 -1.24 9.52
CA ASN A 48 -1.74 -0.35 9.40
C ASN A 48 -0.72 -0.94 8.40
N HIS A 49 -0.70 -0.38 7.21
CA HIS A 49 0.21 -0.82 6.14
C HIS A 49 1.68 -0.63 6.50
N ILE A 50 2.01 0.41 7.28
CA ILE A 50 3.38 0.67 7.72
C ILE A 50 3.84 -0.42 8.68
N ALA A 51 3.05 -0.71 9.71
CA ALA A 51 3.37 -1.77 10.67
C ALA A 51 3.51 -3.13 9.97
N ARG A 52 2.65 -3.39 8.99
CA ARG A 52 2.68 -4.62 8.20
C ARG A 52 3.93 -4.71 7.33
N SER A 53 4.38 -3.60 6.76
CA SER A 53 5.59 -3.57 5.94
C SER A 53 6.84 -3.94 6.74
N LEU A 54 6.87 -3.62 8.02
CA LEU A 54 7.96 -4.02 8.92
C LEU A 54 8.04 -5.53 9.11
N VAL A 55 6.90 -6.21 9.13
CA VAL A 55 6.83 -7.66 9.30
C VAL A 55 7.10 -8.39 7.98
N THR A 56 6.46 -7.96 6.89
CA THR A 56 6.57 -8.62 5.58
C THR A 56 7.79 -8.19 4.78
N LYS A 57 8.43 -7.10 5.18
CA LYS A 57 9.52 -6.44 4.44
C LYS A 57 9.12 -6.01 3.02
N LYS A 58 7.82 -5.81 2.81
CA LYS A 58 7.25 -5.30 1.56
C LYS A 58 6.29 -4.17 1.86
N THR A 59 6.47 -3.05 1.20
CA THR A 59 5.61 -1.88 1.36
C THR A 59 4.40 -1.91 0.43
N MET A 60 4.47 -2.72 -0.63
CA MET A 60 3.49 -2.74 -1.73
C MET A 60 3.32 -1.36 -2.36
N ALA A 61 4.41 -0.61 -2.41
CA ALA A 61 4.47 0.69 -3.06
C ALA A 61 5.72 0.78 -3.93
N ILE A 62 5.58 1.41 -5.07
CA ILE A 62 6.69 1.77 -5.97
C ILE A 62 6.72 3.27 -6.15
N GLY A 63 7.90 3.81 -6.36
CA GLY A 63 8.08 5.22 -6.63
C GLY A 63 8.19 5.48 -8.13
N LEU A 64 7.58 6.55 -8.59
CA LEU A 64 7.73 7.06 -9.94
C LEU A 64 8.21 8.51 -9.86
N THR A 65 9.43 8.76 -10.29
CA THR A 65 10.02 10.09 -10.29
C THR A 65 9.88 10.71 -11.68
N ILE A 66 9.26 11.87 -11.75
CA ILE A 66 9.05 12.59 -12.99
C ILE A 66 9.62 14.00 -12.86
N PRO A 67 10.49 14.44 -13.79
CA PRO A 67 10.94 15.82 -13.81
C PRO A 67 9.77 16.75 -14.17
N HIS A 68 9.54 17.77 -13.37
CA HIS A 68 8.54 18.78 -13.71
C HIS A 68 9.11 19.78 -14.72
N GLY A 69 8.27 20.25 -15.62
CA GLY A 69 8.67 21.20 -16.65
C GLY A 69 7.53 21.50 -17.61
N LYS A 70 7.84 22.25 -18.66
CA LYS A 70 6.85 22.69 -19.66
C LYS A 70 6.11 21.53 -20.34
N PHE A 71 6.70 20.34 -20.36
CA PHE A 71 6.15 19.16 -21.01
C PHE A 71 5.46 18.18 -20.08
N PHE A 72 5.37 18.52 -18.78
CA PHE A 72 4.79 17.61 -17.78
C PHE A 72 3.37 17.17 -18.13
N PHE A 73 2.58 18.07 -18.71
CA PHE A 73 1.19 17.77 -19.09
C PHE A 73 1.05 17.26 -20.52
N SER A 74 2.12 16.77 -21.13
CA SER A 74 2.00 16.18 -22.46
C SER A 74 1.15 14.90 -22.43
N VAL A 75 0.50 14.59 -23.53
CA VAL A 75 -0.30 13.37 -23.69
C VAL A 75 0.56 12.13 -23.42
N PHE A 76 1.81 12.14 -23.86
CA PHE A 76 2.75 11.04 -23.63
C PHE A 76 2.96 10.78 -22.13
N HIS A 77 3.25 11.81 -21.35
CA HIS A 77 3.47 11.66 -19.91
C HIS A 77 2.22 11.15 -19.19
N ASN A 78 1.05 11.65 -19.55
CA ASN A 78 -0.20 11.19 -18.97
C ASN A 78 -0.47 9.72 -19.28
N GLN A 79 -0.25 9.29 -20.51
CA GLN A 79 -0.42 7.90 -20.90
C GLN A 79 0.60 6.98 -20.18
N PHE A 80 1.83 7.43 -20.06
CA PHE A 80 2.87 6.71 -19.35
C PHE A 80 2.52 6.52 -17.85
N ILE A 81 2.13 7.60 -17.19
CA ILE A 81 1.73 7.56 -15.77
C ILE A 81 0.54 6.63 -15.58
N ASN A 82 -0.48 6.75 -16.42
CA ASN A 82 -1.66 5.90 -16.36
C ASN A 82 -1.31 4.43 -16.55
N GLY A 83 -0.42 4.12 -17.49
CA GLY A 83 0.03 2.76 -17.73
C GLY A 83 0.75 2.17 -16.52
N VAL A 84 1.63 2.94 -15.89
CA VAL A 84 2.35 2.52 -14.67
C VAL A 84 1.37 2.27 -13.53
N ILE A 85 0.41 3.17 -13.30
CA ILE A 85 -0.58 3.04 -12.23
C ILE A 85 -1.47 1.81 -12.45
N LEU A 86 -1.96 1.62 -13.66
CA LEU A 86 -2.83 0.48 -13.99
C LEU A 86 -2.10 -0.85 -13.80
N GLU A 87 -0.88 -0.96 -14.31
CA GLU A 87 -0.11 -2.19 -14.20
C GLU A 87 0.28 -2.48 -12.75
N ALA A 88 0.75 -1.47 -12.01
CA ALA A 88 1.05 -1.61 -10.59
C ALA A 88 -0.18 -2.06 -9.80
N SER A 89 -1.34 -1.50 -10.10
CA SER A 89 -2.61 -1.85 -9.45
C SER A 89 -2.98 -3.32 -9.68
N ASN A 90 -2.70 -3.89 -10.86
CA ASN A 90 -2.95 -5.30 -11.15
C ASN A 90 -2.18 -6.23 -10.23
N TYR A 91 -1.04 -5.79 -9.72
CA TYR A 91 -0.21 -6.54 -8.76
C TYR A 91 -0.41 -6.11 -7.31
N GLY A 92 -1.42 -5.29 -7.04
CA GLY A 92 -1.70 -4.78 -5.69
C GLY A 92 -0.75 -3.70 -5.20
N TYR A 93 0.02 -3.09 -6.10
CA TYR A 93 0.96 -2.02 -5.77
C TYR A 93 0.32 -0.64 -5.91
N ARG A 94 0.74 0.27 -5.05
CA ARG A 94 0.46 1.69 -5.16
C ARG A 94 1.65 2.42 -5.75
N VAL A 95 1.39 3.53 -6.41
CA VAL A 95 2.44 4.36 -7.00
C VAL A 95 2.57 5.65 -6.19
N LEU A 96 3.77 5.90 -5.69
CA LEU A 96 4.14 7.18 -5.09
C LEU A 96 4.76 8.05 -6.19
N LEU A 97 4.06 9.10 -6.57
CA LEU A 97 4.52 10.01 -7.61
C LEU A 97 5.37 11.11 -6.98
N ASP A 98 6.61 11.23 -7.43
CA ASP A 98 7.53 12.28 -7.03
C ASP A 98 7.86 13.17 -8.22
N MET A 99 7.66 14.46 -8.05
CA MET A 99 7.93 15.47 -9.08
C MET A 99 9.14 16.29 -8.67
N ILE A 100 10.21 16.16 -9.43
CA ILE A 100 11.47 16.85 -9.14
C ILE A 100 11.81 17.88 -10.22
N ALA A 101 12.53 18.95 -9.82
CA ALA A 101 13.10 19.86 -10.77
C ALA A 101 14.21 19.15 -11.56
N ALA A 102 14.31 19.47 -12.86
CA ALA A 102 15.30 18.82 -13.74
C ALA A 102 16.75 18.99 -13.24
N GLU A 103 17.01 19.99 -12.43
CA GLU A 103 18.32 20.27 -11.84
C GLU A 103 18.63 19.41 -10.62
N GLU A 104 17.64 18.77 -10.02
CA GLU A 104 17.75 17.99 -8.78
C GLU A 104 17.90 16.48 -9.00
N VAL A 105 18.11 16.06 -10.24
CA VAL A 105 18.14 14.63 -10.62
C VAL A 105 19.28 13.83 -9.97
N LYS A 106 20.20 14.50 -9.27
CA LYS A 106 21.41 13.87 -8.74
C LYS A 106 21.18 12.96 -7.53
N THR A 107 20.06 13.09 -6.83
CA THR A 107 19.78 12.28 -5.64
C THR A 107 18.34 11.78 -5.71
N PRO A 108 18.10 10.47 -5.70
CA PRO A 108 16.74 9.97 -5.68
C PRO A 108 16.03 10.43 -4.41
N SER A 109 15.08 11.35 -4.54
CA SER A 109 14.30 11.85 -3.40
C SER A 109 13.46 10.76 -2.75
N LEU A 110 13.13 9.72 -3.52
CA LEU A 110 12.35 8.58 -3.03
C LEU A 110 13.16 7.58 -2.19
N ALA A 111 14.48 7.72 -2.10
CA ALA A 111 15.31 6.78 -1.36
C ALA A 111 14.98 6.70 0.14
N SER A 112 14.42 7.77 0.70
CA SER A 112 14.01 7.84 2.11
C SER A 112 12.57 7.37 2.36
N TYR A 113 11.79 7.11 1.31
CA TYR A 113 10.40 6.67 1.44
C TYR A 113 10.28 5.15 1.49
N PRO A 114 9.26 4.62 2.19
CA PRO A 114 9.03 3.18 2.27
C PRO A 114 8.43 2.65 0.96
N ILE A 115 9.29 2.36 -0.01
CA ILE A 115 8.94 1.80 -1.31
C ILE A 115 9.76 0.56 -1.60
N ASP A 116 9.20 -0.37 -2.39
CA ASP A 116 9.89 -1.60 -2.77
C ASP A 116 10.81 -1.40 -3.99
N GLY A 117 10.60 -0.35 -4.76
CA GLY A 117 11.41 -0.01 -5.92
C GLY A 117 10.98 1.32 -6.53
N ALA A 118 11.79 1.85 -7.48
CA ALA A 118 11.50 3.11 -8.14
C ALA A 118 11.80 3.03 -9.65
N ILE A 119 11.05 3.83 -10.39
CA ILE A 119 11.22 4.02 -11.82
C ILE A 119 11.75 5.43 -12.09
#